data_f90fa20264ad1737ad230c7000e6f3e9
#
_entry.id   f90fa20264ad1737ad230c7000e6f3e9
#
_cell.length_a   1.000
_cell.length_b   1.000
_cell.length_c   1.000
_cell.angle_alpha   90.00
_cell.angle_beta   90.00
_cell.angle_gamma   90.00
#
_symmetry.space_group_name_H-M   'P 1'
#
loop_
_entity.id
_entity.type
_entity.pdbx_description
1 polymer ?
#
loop_
_entity_poly.entity_id
_entity_poly.type
_entity_poly.pdbx_seq_one_letter_code
_entity_poly.pdbx_strand_id
1 'polypeptide(L)'
;MHWLNVIFLIWQVIAILAVIHVVMDNRQPAKTMAWALVIWFIPVIGLIFYLFFGINTRKERYVSERSMNLLTKRSMLEFAEQQNLHLPEQQKPLIDLFVNQNLALPFKDNEVEIYTDGYAFFPALLAAIHEAKSHIHVDMYIFAEDALGTLVSDALIAKKREGVEVRVIYDDVGCWNVSHHFFERMREEGIEVTSFMPVRFPSFTSKVNYRNHRKIIVIDGRVGFIGGMNIALRYVKGTEGHAWRDTMLKVTGGAVAALQRAFLVDWYFVDRTLLSDRKFYPRAELENDCLAQVVTSGPVTPYPEIMQGFVRIIMGARKYLYLETPYFLPNESVLFALKTIALAGVDVRVICPRYSDAKFVEWASRSYLREAAEAGVKVSLYEAGFLHSKLMVCDDLIATCGSTNLDFRSFENNFEANIFFYDEAIALRMKQLFQKDIEQAVPLEEAPERMRSGFFVRLWESVTRMLSPLF
;
A
#
# COMPACT_ATOMS: atom_id res chain seq x y z
N MET A 1 -51.16 -14.45 7.98
CA MET A 1 -50.94 -14.00 6.56
C MET A 1 -50.72 -12.48 6.48
N HIS A 2 -51.47 -11.61 7.13
CA HIS A 2 -51.31 -10.15 7.04
C HIS A 2 -49.93 -9.63 7.48
N TRP A 3 -49.34 -10.16 8.55
CA TRP A 3 -48.01 -9.71 9.04
C TRP A 3 -46.88 -9.96 8.06
N LEU A 4 -46.87 -11.06 7.34
CA LEU A 4 -45.86 -11.36 6.33
C LEU A 4 -45.92 -10.38 5.13
N ASN A 5 -47.13 -9.99 4.73
CA ASN A 5 -47.31 -9.00 3.68
C ASN A 5 -46.85 -7.60 4.11
N VAL A 6 -47.06 -7.24 5.38
CA VAL A 6 -46.61 -5.96 5.94
C VAL A 6 -45.08 -5.94 6.01
N ILE A 7 -44.45 -7.02 6.50
CA ILE A 7 -42.99 -7.15 6.53
C ILE A 7 -42.41 -7.06 5.12
N PHE A 8 -43.01 -7.75 4.15
CA PHE A 8 -42.58 -7.71 2.74
C PHE A 8 -42.72 -6.30 2.14
N LEU A 9 -43.81 -5.58 2.42
CA LEU A 9 -44.00 -4.21 1.96
C LEU A 9 -42.93 -3.25 2.57
N ILE A 10 -42.69 -3.37 3.87
CA ILE A 10 -41.65 -2.59 4.55
C ILE A 10 -40.30 -2.86 3.91
N TRP A 11 -39.97 -4.14 3.66
CA TRP A 11 -38.73 -4.51 2.98
C TRP A 11 -38.60 -3.89 1.59
N GLN A 12 -39.67 -3.92 0.78
CA GLN A 12 -39.67 -3.31 -0.56
C GLN A 12 -39.38 -1.81 -0.49
N VAL A 13 -39.96 -1.10 0.47
CA VAL A 13 -39.67 0.33 0.68
C VAL A 13 -38.20 0.55 1.05
N ILE A 14 -37.65 -0.25 1.97
CA ILE A 14 -36.24 -0.17 2.37
C ILE A 14 -35.34 -0.46 1.17
N ALA A 15 -35.64 -1.50 0.39
CA ALA A 15 -34.86 -1.86 -0.78
C ALA A 15 -34.85 -0.76 -1.85
N ILE A 16 -36.02 -0.16 -2.12
CA ILE A 16 -36.14 0.97 -3.06
C ILE A 16 -35.29 2.16 -2.57
N LEU A 17 -35.42 2.54 -1.30
CA LEU A 17 -34.65 3.64 -0.73
C LEU A 17 -33.12 3.37 -0.80
N ALA A 18 -32.72 2.12 -0.50
CA ALA A 18 -31.32 1.71 -0.61
C ALA A 18 -30.82 1.76 -2.06
N VAL A 19 -31.61 1.29 -3.03
CA VAL A 19 -31.26 1.37 -4.46
C VAL A 19 -31.16 2.83 -4.91
N ILE A 20 -32.07 3.71 -4.49
CA ILE A 20 -31.99 5.15 -4.77
C ILE A 20 -30.68 5.71 -4.19
N HIS A 21 -30.35 5.37 -2.95
CA HIS A 21 -29.08 5.80 -2.33
C HIS A 21 -27.86 5.33 -3.12
N VAL A 22 -27.83 4.05 -3.55
CA VAL A 22 -26.74 3.49 -4.39
C VAL A 22 -26.58 4.25 -5.70
N VAL A 23 -27.71 4.58 -6.36
CA VAL A 23 -27.71 5.34 -7.63
C VAL A 23 -27.22 6.78 -7.40
N MET A 24 -27.65 7.43 -6.31
CA MET A 24 -27.24 8.80 -5.96
C MET A 24 -25.78 8.91 -5.53
N ASP A 25 -25.15 7.83 -5.09
CA ASP A 25 -23.73 7.81 -4.74
C ASP A 25 -22.82 7.98 -5.97
N ASN A 26 -23.38 7.85 -7.17
CA ASN A 26 -22.78 8.20 -8.48
C ASN A 26 -21.40 7.59 -8.71
N ARG A 27 -21.33 6.27 -8.61
CA ARG A 27 -20.11 5.47 -8.86
C ARG A 27 -20.02 4.98 -10.31
N GLN A 28 -19.04 4.11 -10.52
CA GLN A 28 -18.95 3.34 -11.77
C GLN A 28 -20.29 2.61 -12.03
N PRO A 29 -20.92 2.79 -13.21
CA PRO A 29 -22.23 2.24 -13.51
C PRO A 29 -22.36 0.73 -13.24
N ALA A 30 -21.30 -0.04 -13.55
CA ALA A 30 -21.27 -1.49 -13.30
C ALA A 30 -21.36 -1.83 -11.80
N LYS A 31 -20.63 -1.11 -10.94
CA LYS A 31 -20.70 -1.29 -9.47
C LYS A 31 -22.07 -0.89 -8.93
N THR A 32 -22.63 0.22 -9.42
CA THR A 32 -23.97 0.68 -9.04
C THR A 32 -25.04 -0.36 -9.39
N MET A 33 -25.00 -0.89 -10.63
CA MET A 33 -25.91 -1.96 -11.05
C MET A 33 -25.76 -3.23 -10.22
N ALA A 34 -24.50 -3.67 -9.99
CA ALA A 34 -24.25 -4.87 -9.18
C ALA A 34 -24.84 -4.74 -7.78
N TRP A 35 -24.64 -3.61 -7.08
CA TRP A 35 -25.22 -3.38 -5.77
C TRP A 35 -26.75 -3.28 -5.80
N ALA A 36 -27.32 -2.62 -6.79
CA ALA A 36 -28.77 -2.54 -6.96
C ALA A 36 -29.40 -3.94 -7.12
N LEU A 37 -28.77 -4.82 -7.94
CA LEU A 37 -29.20 -6.20 -8.12
C LEU A 37 -29.04 -7.03 -6.84
N VAL A 38 -27.89 -6.91 -6.14
CA VAL A 38 -27.66 -7.64 -4.88
C VAL A 38 -28.68 -7.24 -3.82
N ILE A 39 -28.96 -5.96 -3.64
CA ILE A 39 -29.97 -5.49 -2.68
C ILE A 39 -31.36 -5.98 -3.05
N TRP A 40 -31.69 -6.01 -4.35
CA TRP A 40 -33.01 -6.40 -4.82
C TRP A 40 -33.26 -7.91 -4.71
N PHE A 41 -32.31 -8.74 -5.16
CA PHE A 41 -32.48 -10.18 -5.25
C PHE A 41 -32.05 -10.96 -3.98
N ILE A 42 -31.22 -10.38 -3.11
CA ILE A 42 -30.77 -10.98 -1.87
C ILE A 42 -31.22 -10.10 -0.69
N PRO A 43 -32.50 -10.16 -0.31
CA PRO A 43 -33.07 -9.33 0.75
C PRO A 43 -32.30 -9.46 2.07
N VAL A 44 -32.19 -8.38 2.83
CA VAL A 44 -31.49 -8.27 4.12
C VAL A 44 -29.99 -8.50 4.02
N ILE A 45 -29.56 -9.66 3.54
CA ILE A 45 -28.13 -10.01 3.39
C ILE A 45 -27.46 -9.04 2.40
N GLY A 46 -28.08 -8.77 1.24
CA GLY A 46 -27.55 -7.83 0.25
C GLY A 46 -27.42 -6.40 0.80
N LEU A 47 -28.39 -5.95 1.60
CA LEU A 47 -28.30 -4.65 2.26
C LEU A 47 -27.16 -4.61 3.29
N ILE A 48 -27.03 -5.67 4.11
CA ILE A 48 -25.93 -5.80 5.05
C ILE A 48 -24.57 -5.77 4.31
N PHE A 49 -24.44 -6.56 3.25
CA PHE A 49 -23.20 -6.54 2.44
C PHE A 49 -22.93 -5.16 1.83
N TYR A 50 -23.95 -4.46 1.36
CA TYR A 50 -23.81 -3.09 0.86
C TYR A 50 -23.32 -2.13 1.95
N LEU A 51 -23.85 -2.21 3.17
CA LEU A 51 -23.42 -1.37 4.29
C LEU A 51 -21.96 -1.61 4.67
N PHE A 52 -21.43 -2.83 4.50
CA PHE A 52 -20.05 -3.17 4.82
C PHE A 52 -19.06 -2.91 3.66
N PHE A 53 -19.48 -3.19 2.42
CA PHE A 53 -18.58 -3.20 1.26
C PHE A 53 -18.97 -2.18 0.19
N GLY A 54 -20.20 -1.66 0.28
CA GLY A 54 -20.81 -0.83 -0.74
C GLY A 54 -20.66 0.68 -0.51
N ILE A 55 -20.50 1.19 0.70
CA ILE A 55 -20.51 2.63 1.01
C ILE A 55 -19.22 3.32 0.54
N ASN A 56 -19.37 4.49 -0.13
CA ASN A 56 -18.24 5.30 -0.56
C ASN A 56 -17.82 6.30 0.53
N THR A 57 -16.64 6.09 1.10
CA THR A 57 -16.09 6.97 2.12
C THR A 57 -15.16 8.05 1.59
N ARG A 58 -14.85 8.06 0.28
CA ARG A 58 -14.00 9.11 -0.33
C ARG A 58 -14.57 10.53 -0.18
N LYS A 59 -15.86 10.65 0.14
CA LYS A 59 -16.53 11.92 0.45
C LYS A 59 -16.40 12.31 1.93
N GLU A 60 -15.96 11.40 2.81
CA GLU A 60 -15.80 11.67 4.23
C GLU A 60 -14.42 12.27 4.50
N ARG A 61 -14.37 13.50 4.98
CA ARG A 61 -13.12 14.14 5.40
C ARG A 61 -12.82 13.78 6.85
N TYR A 62 -11.94 12.81 7.07
CA TYR A 62 -11.54 12.36 8.41
C TYR A 62 -10.55 13.30 9.09
N VAL A 63 -9.81 14.09 8.33
CA VAL A 63 -8.90 15.13 8.82
C VAL A 63 -9.40 16.46 8.31
N SER A 64 -9.60 17.43 9.21
CA SER A 64 -10.05 18.76 8.80
C SER A 64 -9.00 19.43 7.91
N GLU A 65 -9.43 20.25 6.94
CA GLU A 65 -8.51 21.03 6.10
C GLU A 65 -7.57 21.90 6.95
N ARG A 66 -8.06 22.44 8.06
CA ARG A 66 -7.27 23.24 8.97
C ARG A 66 -6.14 22.43 9.61
N SER A 67 -6.42 21.22 10.10
CA SER A 67 -5.42 20.34 10.71
C SER A 67 -4.43 19.82 9.67
N MET A 68 -4.93 19.45 8.49
CA MET A 68 -4.08 19.06 7.36
C MET A 68 -3.15 20.20 6.94
N ASN A 69 -3.66 21.41 6.86
CA ASN A 69 -2.88 22.61 6.55
C ASN A 69 -1.83 22.91 7.64
N LEU A 70 -2.12 22.68 8.92
CA LEU A 70 -1.16 22.88 10.00
C LEU A 70 -0.04 21.83 9.96
N LEU A 71 -0.37 20.56 9.69
CA LEU A 71 0.62 19.49 9.53
C LEU A 71 1.44 19.64 8.25
N THR A 72 0.88 20.26 7.21
CA THR A 72 1.48 20.29 5.87
C THR A 72 2.19 21.60 5.56
N LYS A 73 1.54 22.75 5.84
CA LYS A 73 2.00 24.03 5.28
C LYS A 73 3.24 24.59 5.95
N ARG A 74 3.38 24.48 7.26
CA ARG A 74 4.43 25.23 7.95
C ARG A 74 5.80 24.56 7.89
N SER A 75 5.84 23.26 8.03
CA SER A 75 7.10 22.52 8.11
C SER A 75 7.64 22.10 6.74
N MET A 76 6.75 21.69 5.82
CA MET A 76 7.16 21.17 4.52
C MET A 76 7.32 22.23 3.44
N LEU A 77 6.49 23.27 3.43
CA LEU A 77 6.66 24.35 2.46
C LEU A 77 7.94 25.15 2.75
N GLU A 78 8.22 25.48 4.03
CA GLU A 78 9.49 26.11 4.41
C GLU A 78 10.69 25.24 4.02
N PHE A 79 10.56 23.91 4.11
CA PHE A 79 11.63 22.98 3.73
C PHE A 79 11.78 22.87 2.20
N ALA A 80 10.68 22.79 1.46
CA ALA A 80 10.70 22.67 -0.01
C ALA A 80 11.07 24.02 -0.69
N GLU A 81 10.66 25.16 -0.14
CA GLU A 81 11.01 26.51 -0.65
C GLU A 81 12.50 26.81 -0.51
N GLN A 82 13.20 26.17 0.44
CA GLN A 82 14.65 26.32 0.62
C GLN A 82 15.49 25.53 -0.42
N GLN A 83 14.87 24.64 -1.17
CA GLN A 83 15.53 23.85 -2.20
C GLN A 83 15.23 24.44 -3.59
N ASN A 84 16.24 24.92 -4.30
CA ASN A 84 16.16 25.21 -5.73
C ASN A 84 16.00 23.89 -6.50
N LEU A 85 14.75 23.41 -6.63
CA LEU A 85 14.45 22.15 -7.29
C LEU A 85 14.43 22.35 -8.80
N HIS A 86 15.41 21.74 -9.48
CA HIS A 86 15.36 21.60 -10.93
C HIS A 86 14.59 20.31 -11.23
N LEU A 87 13.32 20.45 -11.65
CA LEU A 87 12.48 19.30 -11.98
C LEU A 87 12.79 18.78 -13.37
N PRO A 88 13.03 17.47 -13.57
CA PRO A 88 13.27 16.92 -14.89
C PRO A 88 12.00 17.04 -15.76
N GLU A 89 12.14 17.62 -16.95
CA GLU A 89 11.02 17.95 -17.84
C GLU A 89 10.12 16.76 -18.18
N GLN A 90 10.71 15.57 -18.39
CA GLN A 90 9.94 14.37 -18.75
C GLN A 90 9.09 13.83 -17.60
N GLN A 91 9.57 13.98 -16.36
CA GLN A 91 8.89 13.49 -15.13
C GLN A 91 7.98 14.56 -14.51
N LYS A 92 8.16 15.83 -14.89
CA LYS A 92 7.39 16.96 -14.36
C LYS A 92 5.87 16.73 -14.35
N PRO A 93 5.22 16.19 -15.40
CA PRO A 93 3.78 15.93 -15.34
C PRO A 93 3.35 14.90 -14.30
N LEU A 94 4.22 13.94 -13.94
CA LEU A 94 3.95 12.98 -12.87
C LEU A 94 4.15 13.64 -11.50
N ILE A 95 5.22 14.42 -11.34
CA ILE A 95 5.50 15.18 -10.12
C ILE A 95 4.35 16.14 -9.83
N ASP A 96 3.93 16.92 -10.81
CA ASP A 96 2.83 17.88 -10.69
C ASP A 96 1.51 17.19 -10.35
N LEU A 97 1.25 15.99 -10.91
CA LEU A 97 0.06 15.20 -10.58
C LEU A 97 -0.01 14.94 -9.07
N PHE A 98 1.07 14.46 -8.46
CA PHE A 98 1.11 14.15 -7.04
C PHE A 98 1.09 15.41 -6.14
N VAL A 99 1.74 16.49 -6.57
CA VAL A 99 1.67 17.78 -5.86
C VAL A 99 0.23 18.30 -5.84
N ASN A 100 -0.47 18.26 -6.98
CA ASN A 100 -1.83 18.77 -7.12
C ASN A 100 -2.87 17.93 -6.37
N GLN A 101 -2.65 16.63 -6.23
CA GLN A 101 -3.59 15.73 -5.57
C GLN A 101 -3.46 15.73 -4.04
N ASN A 102 -2.23 15.66 -3.53
CA ASN A 102 -1.98 15.35 -2.11
C ASN A 102 -0.86 16.20 -1.49
N LEU A 103 -0.44 17.26 -2.16
CA LEU A 103 0.73 18.06 -1.73
C LEU A 103 1.95 17.14 -1.42
N ALA A 104 2.10 16.07 -2.17
CA ALA A 104 3.30 15.26 -2.12
C ALA A 104 4.42 16.04 -2.80
N LEU A 105 5.28 16.68 -2.01
CA LEU A 105 6.36 17.50 -2.52
C LEU A 105 7.55 16.63 -2.91
N PRO A 106 8.25 16.92 -4.02
CA PRO A 106 9.51 16.27 -4.37
C PRO A 106 10.64 16.84 -3.50
N PHE A 107 11.57 15.98 -3.12
CA PHE A 107 12.77 16.33 -2.34
C PHE A 107 13.99 15.78 -3.02
N LYS A 108 15.04 16.59 -3.14
CA LYS A 108 16.39 16.16 -3.52
C LYS A 108 17.23 15.78 -2.28
N ASP A 109 18.48 15.52 -2.49
CA ASP A 109 19.46 15.23 -1.44
C ASP A 109 19.11 13.93 -0.69
N ASN A 110 18.83 12.85 -1.46
CA ASN A 110 18.48 11.56 -0.88
C ASN A 110 19.55 10.51 -1.12
N GLU A 111 19.75 9.64 -0.15
CA GLU A 111 20.49 8.41 -0.27
C GLU A 111 19.59 7.23 0.09
N VAL A 112 19.77 6.11 -0.64
CA VAL A 112 18.87 4.96 -0.53
C VAL A 112 19.66 3.67 -0.44
N GLU A 113 19.44 2.91 0.63
CA GLU A 113 19.83 1.52 0.76
C GLU A 113 18.62 0.62 0.48
N ILE A 114 18.84 -0.48 -0.28
CA ILE A 114 17.77 -1.38 -0.69
C ILE A 114 18.01 -2.74 -0.04
N TYR A 115 17.02 -3.23 0.70
CA TYR A 115 17.02 -4.55 1.33
C TYR A 115 15.99 -5.44 0.65
N THR A 116 16.37 -6.66 0.33
CA THR A 116 15.54 -7.62 -0.42
C THR A 116 15.03 -8.78 0.43
N ASP A 117 15.48 -8.86 1.66
CA ASP A 117 15.09 -9.88 2.65
C ASP A 117 15.20 -9.36 4.09
N GLY A 118 14.60 -10.09 5.02
CA GLY A 118 14.61 -9.72 6.44
C GLY A 118 15.97 -9.91 7.10
N TYR A 119 16.86 -10.77 6.59
CA TYR A 119 18.20 -10.98 7.17
C TYR A 119 19.06 -9.73 7.07
N ALA A 120 18.93 -9.00 5.97
CA ALA A 120 19.64 -7.74 5.77
C ALA A 120 18.91 -6.55 6.41
N PHE A 121 17.56 -6.51 6.31
CA PHE A 121 16.76 -5.38 6.79
C PHE A 121 16.74 -5.24 8.31
N PHE A 122 16.42 -6.31 9.06
CA PHE A 122 16.20 -6.16 10.49
C PHE A 122 17.43 -5.77 11.31
N PRO A 123 18.65 -6.27 11.02
CA PRO A 123 19.86 -5.74 11.64
C PRO A 123 20.05 -4.23 11.39
N ALA A 124 19.79 -3.76 10.17
CA ALA A 124 19.88 -2.34 9.84
C ALA A 124 18.83 -1.49 10.58
N LEU A 125 17.61 -2.01 10.72
CA LEU A 125 16.55 -1.37 11.52
C LEU A 125 16.95 -1.28 12.99
N LEU A 126 17.43 -2.38 13.59
CA LEU A 126 17.82 -2.41 14.99
C LEU A 126 19.03 -1.49 15.28
N ALA A 127 20.00 -1.43 14.36
CA ALA A 127 21.09 -0.47 14.44
C ALA A 127 20.58 0.98 14.43
N ALA A 128 19.69 1.32 13.50
CA ALA A 128 19.10 2.65 13.44
C ALA A 128 18.29 3.00 14.69
N ILE A 129 17.51 2.05 15.24
CA ILE A 129 16.80 2.22 16.50
C ILE A 129 17.81 2.49 17.64
N HIS A 130 18.90 1.73 17.72
CA HIS A 130 19.92 1.90 18.74
C HIS A 130 20.58 3.29 18.70
N GLU A 131 20.77 3.86 17.52
CA GLU A 131 21.37 5.18 17.32
C GLU A 131 20.40 6.35 17.59
N ALA A 132 19.11 6.11 17.73
CA ALA A 132 18.08 7.12 17.94
C ALA A 132 18.36 7.99 19.19
N LYS A 133 18.15 9.32 19.04
CA LYS A 133 18.44 10.32 20.09
C LYS A 133 17.24 11.19 20.46
N SER A 134 16.27 11.34 19.56
CA SER A 134 15.14 12.26 19.72
C SER A 134 13.81 11.53 19.71
N HIS A 135 13.49 10.86 18.60
CA HIS A 135 12.19 10.20 18.46
C HIS A 135 12.24 9.02 17.49
N ILE A 136 11.36 8.05 17.73
CA ILE A 136 11.11 6.90 16.83
C ILE A 136 9.61 6.84 16.57
N HIS A 137 9.21 6.90 15.31
CA HIS A 137 7.84 6.78 14.85
C HIS A 137 7.69 5.53 13.99
N VAL A 138 6.79 4.63 14.37
CA VAL A 138 6.53 3.35 13.70
C VAL A 138 5.08 3.30 13.25
N ASP A 139 4.84 3.16 11.96
CA ASP A 139 3.52 2.90 11.38
C ASP A 139 3.57 1.60 10.60
N MET A 140 2.90 0.55 11.11
CA MET A 140 3.10 -0.81 10.65
C MET A 140 1.78 -1.56 10.52
N TYR A 141 1.56 -2.20 9.36
CA TYR A 141 0.39 -3.04 9.15
C TYR A 141 0.39 -4.27 10.06
N ILE A 142 1.50 -5.02 10.10
CA ILE A 142 1.67 -6.17 11.00
C ILE A 142 2.89 -5.95 11.89
N PHE A 143 2.65 -5.93 13.19
CA PHE A 143 3.68 -6.02 14.21
C PHE A 143 3.40 -7.28 15.01
N ALA A 144 4.04 -8.39 14.62
CA ALA A 144 3.75 -9.71 15.15
C ALA A 144 4.32 -9.91 16.55
N GLU A 145 3.61 -10.69 17.37
CA GLU A 145 4.10 -11.19 18.66
C GLU A 145 4.89 -12.49 18.45
N ASP A 146 6.05 -12.37 17.78
CA ASP A 146 6.99 -13.45 17.56
C ASP A 146 8.39 -13.04 18.05
N ALA A 147 9.38 -13.90 17.89
CA ALA A 147 10.72 -13.63 18.38
C ALA A 147 11.32 -12.34 17.80
N LEU A 148 11.02 -12.03 16.53
CA LEU A 148 11.50 -10.81 15.89
C LEU A 148 10.74 -9.57 16.37
N GLY A 149 9.41 -9.66 16.45
CA GLY A 149 8.59 -8.56 16.96
C GLY A 149 8.92 -8.24 18.42
N THR A 150 9.18 -9.26 19.25
CA THR A 150 9.65 -9.09 20.61
C THR A 150 11.00 -8.36 20.64
N LEU A 151 11.96 -8.76 19.80
CA LEU A 151 13.26 -8.12 19.72
C LEU A 151 13.16 -6.64 19.34
N VAL A 152 12.33 -6.29 18.37
CA VAL A 152 12.09 -4.89 17.97
C VAL A 152 11.39 -4.13 19.10
N SER A 153 10.37 -4.73 19.73
CA SER A 153 9.68 -4.14 20.89
C SER A 153 10.63 -3.83 22.04
N ASP A 154 11.54 -4.76 22.37
CA ASP A 154 12.54 -4.59 23.42
C ASP A 154 13.52 -3.44 23.09
N ALA A 155 13.93 -3.33 21.83
CA ALA A 155 14.77 -2.23 21.38
C ALA A 155 14.07 -0.86 21.50
N LEU A 156 12.78 -0.78 21.16
CA LEU A 156 11.97 0.43 21.32
C LEU A 156 11.82 0.80 22.80
N ILE A 157 11.56 -0.18 23.67
CA ILE A 157 11.45 0.00 25.13
C ILE A 157 12.80 0.50 25.71
N ALA A 158 13.91 -0.08 25.28
CA ALA A 158 15.23 0.36 25.72
C ALA A 158 15.47 1.84 25.37
N LYS A 159 15.12 2.26 24.15
CA LYS A 159 15.25 3.66 23.72
C LYS A 159 14.30 4.59 24.47
N LYS A 160 13.08 4.14 24.76
CA LYS A 160 12.15 4.90 25.61
C LYS A 160 12.71 5.15 27.02
N ARG A 161 13.34 4.15 27.62
CA ARG A 161 14.00 4.28 28.93
C ARG A 161 15.21 5.23 28.90
N GLU A 162 15.85 5.40 27.74
CA GLU A 162 16.90 6.39 27.49
C GLU A 162 16.34 7.82 27.29
N GLY A 163 15.01 8.01 27.28
CA GLY A 163 14.36 9.31 27.10
C GLY A 163 13.94 9.65 25.67
N VAL A 164 14.10 8.72 24.70
CA VAL A 164 13.64 8.91 23.31
C VAL A 164 12.12 8.85 23.28
N GLU A 165 11.48 9.74 22.51
CA GLU A 165 10.04 9.69 22.27
C GLU A 165 9.72 8.55 21.31
N VAL A 166 8.88 7.60 21.70
CA VAL A 166 8.50 6.47 20.84
C VAL A 166 7.01 6.43 20.65
N ARG A 167 6.57 6.39 19.38
CA ARG A 167 5.17 6.28 18.96
C ARG A 167 5.00 5.14 17.98
N VAL A 168 3.98 4.31 18.21
CA VAL A 168 3.67 3.14 17.38
C VAL A 168 2.22 3.18 16.96
N ILE A 169 1.98 3.10 15.66
CA ILE A 169 0.68 2.82 15.05
C ILE A 169 0.73 1.39 14.52
N TYR A 170 -0.26 0.58 14.83
CA TYR A 170 -0.44 -0.74 14.23
C TYR A 170 -1.86 -0.91 13.69
N ASP A 171 -2.04 -1.69 12.63
CA ASP A 171 -3.39 -1.99 12.13
C ASP A 171 -4.05 -3.04 13.00
N ASP A 172 -5.31 -2.78 13.41
CA ASP A 172 -6.04 -3.64 14.34
C ASP A 172 -6.30 -5.04 13.77
N VAL A 173 -6.64 -5.14 12.48
CA VAL A 173 -6.89 -6.43 11.81
C VAL A 173 -5.58 -7.09 11.42
N GLY A 174 -4.59 -6.33 10.96
CA GLY A 174 -3.25 -6.85 10.66
C GLY A 174 -2.57 -7.49 11.86
N CYS A 175 -2.90 -7.01 13.07
CA CYS A 175 -2.38 -7.52 14.34
C CYS A 175 -3.41 -8.34 15.14
N TRP A 176 -4.45 -8.88 14.51
CA TRP A 176 -5.54 -9.60 15.21
C TRP A 176 -5.06 -10.82 16.03
N ASN A 177 -3.98 -11.46 15.57
CA ASN A 177 -3.40 -12.61 16.28
C ASN A 177 -2.37 -12.22 17.35
N VAL A 178 -2.16 -10.92 17.59
CA VAL A 178 -1.26 -10.40 18.60
C VAL A 178 -2.02 -10.23 19.90
N SER A 179 -1.44 -10.69 21.02
CA SER A 179 -2.08 -10.54 22.32
C SER A 179 -2.17 -9.06 22.73
N HIS A 180 -3.24 -8.70 23.41
CA HIS A 180 -3.37 -7.35 23.99
C HIS A 180 -2.19 -7.02 24.90
N HIS A 181 -1.66 -8.00 25.64
CA HIS A 181 -0.54 -7.86 26.55
C HIS A 181 0.75 -7.40 25.86
N PHE A 182 1.00 -7.80 24.61
CA PHE A 182 2.18 -7.40 23.86
C PHE A 182 2.26 -5.87 23.69
N PHE A 183 1.17 -5.23 23.31
CA PHE A 183 1.12 -3.79 23.17
C PHE A 183 0.99 -3.06 24.51
N GLU A 184 0.30 -3.64 25.50
CA GLU A 184 0.20 -3.09 26.86
C GLU A 184 1.58 -2.99 27.53
N ARG A 185 2.43 -4.00 27.39
CA ARG A 185 3.81 -3.95 27.87
C ARG A 185 4.58 -2.72 27.33
N MET A 186 4.40 -2.36 26.06
CA MET A 186 5.02 -1.13 25.52
C MET A 186 4.42 0.13 26.14
N ARG A 187 3.10 0.15 26.38
CA ARG A 187 2.41 1.29 27.02
C ARG A 187 2.83 1.48 28.49
N GLU A 188 2.96 0.40 29.23
CA GLU A 188 3.46 0.41 30.61
C GLU A 188 4.87 1.00 30.71
N GLU A 189 5.70 0.81 29.71
CA GLU A 189 7.03 1.41 29.59
C GLU A 189 7.01 2.85 29.04
N GLY A 190 5.81 3.41 28.83
CA GLY A 190 5.60 4.79 28.42
C GLY A 190 5.69 5.06 26.91
N ILE A 191 5.68 4.02 26.07
CA ILE A 191 5.54 4.17 24.62
C ILE A 191 4.09 4.51 24.27
N GLU A 192 3.88 5.50 23.43
CA GLU A 192 2.56 5.84 22.92
C GLU A 192 2.18 4.85 21.80
N VAL A 193 1.26 3.91 22.08
CA VAL A 193 0.86 2.84 21.14
C VAL A 193 -0.63 2.94 20.86
N THR A 194 -0.99 3.02 19.58
CA THR A 194 -2.39 3.17 19.14
C THR A 194 -2.70 2.23 17.98
N SER A 195 -3.92 1.64 17.99
CA SER A 195 -4.42 0.84 16.88
C SER A 195 -5.08 1.72 15.81
N PHE A 196 -4.82 1.41 14.55
CA PHE A 196 -5.47 2.05 13.41
C PHE A 196 -6.80 1.35 13.10
N MET A 197 -7.90 2.12 13.07
CA MET A 197 -9.26 1.65 12.80
C MET A 197 -9.65 0.40 13.61
N PRO A 198 -9.76 0.51 14.95
CA PRO A 198 -10.11 -0.61 15.81
C PRO A 198 -11.49 -1.18 15.45
N VAL A 199 -11.56 -2.51 15.36
CA VAL A 199 -12.79 -3.25 15.09
C VAL A 199 -13.40 -3.67 16.41
N ARG A 200 -14.51 -3.02 16.83
CA ARG A 200 -15.19 -3.30 18.09
C ARG A 200 -16.60 -3.83 17.84
N PHE A 201 -16.93 -4.99 18.43
CA PHE A 201 -18.31 -5.48 18.47
C PHE A 201 -19.11 -4.67 19.50
N PRO A 202 -20.39 -4.30 19.22
CA PRO A 202 -21.21 -4.57 18.04
C PRO A 202 -21.09 -3.51 16.91
N SER A 203 -20.17 -2.57 17.01
CA SER A 203 -20.05 -1.45 16.09
C SER A 203 -19.34 -1.85 14.78
N PHE A 204 -19.74 -2.98 14.18
CA PHE A 204 -19.32 -3.32 12.83
C PHE A 204 -19.75 -2.24 11.85
N THR A 205 -18.80 -1.51 11.29
CA THR A 205 -19.02 -0.46 10.30
C THR A 205 -18.30 -0.81 9.01
N SER A 206 -18.63 -0.13 7.91
CA SER A 206 -17.89 -0.21 6.64
C SER A 206 -16.36 -0.01 6.78
N LYS A 207 -15.93 0.59 7.89
CA LYS A 207 -14.52 0.80 8.26
C LYS A 207 -13.72 -0.49 8.50
N VAL A 208 -14.37 -1.65 8.71
CA VAL A 208 -13.70 -2.95 8.81
C VAL A 208 -12.90 -3.26 7.53
N ASN A 209 -13.36 -2.80 6.37
CA ASN A 209 -12.71 -3.04 5.09
C ASN A 209 -11.51 -2.13 4.84
N TYR A 210 -11.38 -1.01 5.55
CA TYR A 210 -10.31 -0.03 5.35
C TYR A 210 -9.17 -0.31 6.32
N ARG A 211 -7.98 -0.62 5.79
CA ARG A 211 -6.82 -1.01 6.59
C ARG A 211 -5.64 -0.10 6.34
N ASN A 212 -4.86 0.13 7.38
CA ASN A 212 -3.58 0.79 7.23
C ASN A 212 -2.53 -0.22 6.77
N HIS A 213 -2.23 -0.20 5.47
CA HIS A 213 -1.27 -1.14 4.90
C HIS A 213 0.13 -0.52 4.73
N ARG A 214 0.37 0.67 5.26
CA ARG A 214 1.67 1.34 5.25
C ARG A 214 2.68 0.59 6.12
N LYS A 215 3.95 0.71 5.76
CA LYS A 215 5.09 0.26 6.53
C LYS A 215 6.10 1.40 6.48
N ILE A 216 6.02 2.27 7.50
CA ILE A 216 6.85 3.46 7.61
C ILE A 216 7.47 3.48 9.00
N ILE A 217 8.80 3.65 9.04
CA ILE A 217 9.51 3.90 10.30
C ILE A 217 10.35 5.15 10.09
N VAL A 218 10.25 6.11 11.01
CA VAL A 218 11.07 7.33 10.97
C VAL A 218 11.81 7.47 12.29
N ILE A 219 13.12 7.69 12.19
CA ILE A 219 14.03 7.84 13.34
C ILE A 219 14.68 9.21 13.24
N ASP A 220 14.48 10.01 14.30
CA ASP A 220 15.02 11.36 14.48
C ASP A 220 14.71 12.34 13.32
N GLY A 221 13.74 12.01 12.44
CA GLY A 221 13.48 12.74 11.20
C GLY A 221 14.64 12.71 10.19
N ARG A 222 15.65 11.86 10.40
CA ARG A 222 16.87 11.74 9.60
C ARG A 222 16.97 10.44 8.81
N VAL A 223 16.44 9.35 9.37
CA VAL A 223 16.38 8.03 8.75
C VAL A 223 14.94 7.62 8.60
N GLY A 224 14.57 7.20 7.41
CA GLY A 224 13.24 6.66 7.12
C GLY A 224 13.32 5.27 6.51
N PHE A 225 12.37 4.39 6.86
CA PHE A 225 12.20 3.11 6.19
C PHE A 225 10.81 3.07 5.56
N ILE A 226 10.73 2.58 4.32
CA ILE A 226 9.48 2.39 3.58
C ILE A 226 9.60 1.18 2.64
N GLY A 227 8.55 0.38 2.53
CA GLY A 227 8.54 -0.78 1.63
C GLY A 227 7.44 -1.77 1.90
N GLY A 228 7.68 -3.05 1.57
CA GLY A 228 6.70 -4.12 1.70
C GLY A 228 6.78 -4.91 3.01
N MET A 229 7.93 -4.89 3.71
CA MET A 229 8.18 -5.77 4.86
C MET A 229 7.45 -5.30 6.13
N ASN A 230 6.75 -6.21 6.79
CA ASN A 230 6.21 -6.00 8.12
C ASN A 230 7.21 -6.46 9.20
N ILE A 231 6.96 -6.13 10.45
CA ILE A 231 7.73 -6.65 11.58
C ILE A 231 7.18 -8.03 11.95
N ALA A 232 7.72 -9.07 11.32
CA ALA A 232 7.34 -10.45 11.55
C ALA A 232 8.44 -11.43 11.13
N LEU A 233 8.62 -12.51 11.89
CA LEU A 233 9.69 -13.49 11.73
C LEU A 233 9.67 -14.19 10.36
N ARG A 234 8.52 -14.27 9.70
CA ARG A 234 8.38 -14.85 8.36
C ARG A 234 9.22 -14.16 7.29
N TYR A 235 9.51 -12.87 7.44
CA TYR A 235 10.41 -12.15 6.50
C TYR A 235 11.87 -12.57 6.62
N VAL A 236 12.24 -13.23 7.74
CA VAL A 236 13.56 -13.82 7.98
C VAL A 236 13.56 -15.30 7.67
N LYS A 237 12.65 -16.07 8.29
CA LYS A 237 12.65 -17.54 8.20
C LYS A 237 11.85 -18.11 7.02
N GLY A 238 11.03 -17.27 6.37
CA GLY A 238 10.05 -17.76 5.41
C GLY A 238 8.82 -18.39 6.07
N THR A 239 7.98 -19.00 5.24
CA THR A 239 6.75 -19.70 5.65
C THR A 239 6.65 -21.00 4.86
N GLU A 240 6.31 -22.11 5.52
CA GLU A 240 6.13 -23.44 4.88
C GLU A 240 7.34 -23.89 4.00
N GLY A 241 8.54 -23.52 4.38
CA GLY A 241 9.77 -23.84 3.65
C GLY A 241 10.09 -22.91 2.48
N HIS A 242 9.27 -21.90 2.24
CA HIS A 242 9.51 -20.88 1.21
C HIS A 242 10.09 -19.60 1.81
N ALA A 243 11.22 -19.14 1.31
CA ALA A 243 11.81 -17.85 1.67
C ALA A 243 10.87 -16.70 1.23
N TRP A 244 10.89 -15.60 1.99
CA TRP A 244 10.16 -14.38 1.60
C TRP A 244 11.13 -13.40 0.94
N ARG A 245 10.82 -13.05 -0.30
CA ARG A 245 11.48 -12.01 -1.07
C ARG A 245 10.59 -10.76 -1.08
N ASP A 246 10.99 -9.73 -0.35
CA ASP A 246 10.26 -8.44 -0.32
C ASP A 246 11.28 -7.29 -0.40
N THR A 247 10.83 -6.08 -0.70
CA THR A 247 11.71 -4.92 -0.82
C THR A 247 11.39 -3.91 0.28
N MET A 248 12.46 -3.51 1.01
CA MET A 248 12.43 -2.43 1.99
C MET A 248 13.55 -1.44 1.70
N LEU A 249 13.24 -0.17 1.78
CA LEU A 249 14.18 0.91 1.55
C LEU A 249 14.50 1.60 2.87
N LYS A 250 15.79 1.87 3.10
CA LYS A 250 16.25 2.86 4.07
C LYS A 250 16.59 4.11 3.30
N VAL A 251 16.00 5.21 3.69
CA VAL A 251 16.16 6.52 3.04
C VAL A 251 16.73 7.49 4.05
N THR A 252 17.73 8.24 3.65
CA THR A 252 18.24 9.41 4.35
C THR A 252 18.12 10.63 3.45
N GLY A 253 18.04 11.82 4.04
CA GLY A 253 17.91 13.05 3.25
C GLY A 253 16.51 13.65 3.22
N GLY A 254 16.22 14.40 2.17
CA GLY A 254 15.03 15.25 2.08
C GLY A 254 13.69 14.52 2.14
N ALA A 255 13.60 13.34 1.52
CA ALA A 255 12.36 12.57 1.47
C ALA A 255 11.92 12.01 2.84
N VAL A 256 12.82 11.96 3.84
CA VAL A 256 12.46 11.57 5.21
C VAL A 256 11.42 12.51 5.81
N ALA A 257 11.46 13.81 5.45
CA ALA A 257 10.45 14.77 5.88
C ALA A 257 9.04 14.39 5.37
N ALA A 258 8.94 13.84 4.16
CA ALA A 258 7.67 13.37 3.62
C ALA A 258 7.17 12.08 4.32
N LEU A 259 8.06 11.15 4.67
CA LEU A 259 7.75 9.97 5.49
C LEU A 259 7.29 10.39 6.89
N GLN A 260 7.97 11.34 7.51
CA GLN A 260 7.59 11.91 8.79
C GLN A 260 6.19 12.54 8.75
N ARG A 261 5.90 13.31 7.69
CA ARG A 261 4.56 13.87 7.49
C ARG A 261 3.51 12.77 7.36
N ALA A 262 3.76 11.72 6.59
CA ALA A 262 2.82 10.61 6.44
C ALA A 262 2.47 10.01 7.80
N PHE A 263 3.48 9.70 8.63
CA PHE A 263 3.28 9.24 10.00
C PHE A 263 2.46 10.24 10.85
N LEU A 264 2.80 11.52 10.83
CA LEU A 264 2.12 12.51 11.67
C LEU A 264 0.66 12.75 11.27
N VAL A 265 0.33 12.61 9.99
CA VAL A 265 -1.06 12.63 9.50
C VAL A 265 -1.83 11.42 10.03
N ASP A 266 -1.23 10.23 9.97
CA ASP A 266 -1.84 9.01 10.50
C ASP A 266 -1.94 9.04 12.03
N TRP A 267 -0.94 9.56 12.72
CA TRP A 267 -1.00 9.79 14.16
C TRP A 267 -2.18 10.71 14.54
N TYR A 268 -2.30 11.86 13.87
CA TYR A 268 -3.44 12.75 14.10
C TYR A 268 -4.78 12.08 13.78
N PHE A 269 -4.81 11.20 12.78
CA PHE A 269 -6.02 10.47 12.45
C PHE A 269 -6.48 9.57 13.61
N VAL A 270 -5.57 8.86 14.26
CA VAL A 270 -5.88 7.86 15.30
C VAL A 270 -5.97 8.44 16.71
N ASP A 271 -5.09 9.38 17.07
CA ASP A 271 -4.94 9.92 18.42
C ASP A 271 -5.54 11.32 18.62
N ARG A 272 -5.77 12.06 17.52
CA ARG A 272 -6.22 13.46 17.50
C ARG A 272 -5.24 14.49 18.08
N THR A 273 -4.03 14.07 18.44
CA THR A 273 -2.97 14.98 18.90
C THR A 273 -2.20 15.53 17.71
N LEU A 274 -2.17 16.88 17.60
CA LEU A 274 -1.45 17.57 16.54
C LEU A 274 0.04 17.70 16.92
N LEU A 275 0.88 16.90 16.29
CA LEU A 275 2.33 16.95 16.46
C LEU A 275 2.95 17.80 15.34
N SER A 276 3.37 19.04 15.65
CA SER A 276 3.90 20.01 14.68
C SER A 276 5.24 20.60 15.09
N ASP A 277 6.00 19.93 15.95
CA ASP A 277 7.29 20.40 16.43
C ASP A 277 8.34 20.36 15.30
N ARG A 278 9.18 21.40 15.24
CA ARG A 278 10.30 21.49 14.28
C ARG A 278 11.34 20.39 14.45
N LYS A 279 11.45 19.78 15.64
CA LYS A 279 12.37 18.67 15.90
C LYS A 279 12.12 17.45 14.99
N PHE A 280 10.87 17.28 14.50
CA PHE A 280 10.51 16.22 13.59
C PHE A 280 11.04 16.41 12.16
N TYR A 281 11.51 17.61 11.83
CA TYR A 281 11.96 18.01 10.50
C TYR A 281 13.35 18.65 10.55
N PRO A 282 14.39 17.91 10.97
CA PRO A 282 15.75 18.42 10.95
C PRO A 282 16.19 18.67 9.51
N ARG A 283 17.11 19.60 9.31
CA ARG A 283 17.68 19.84 7.98
C ARG A 283 18.50 18.63 7.54
N ALA A 284 18.35 18.23 6.28
CA ALA A 284 19.18 17.22 5.65
C ALA A 284 20.63 17.74 5.52
N GLU A 285 21.59 16.84 5.74
CA GLU A 285 23.03 17.16 5.66
C GLU A 285 23.64 16.72 4.32
N LEU A 286 22.86 15.99 3.52
CA LEU A 286 23.30 15.49 2.21
C LEU A 286 23.14 16.58 1.13
N GLU A 287 24.01 16.55 0.14
CA GLU A 287 23.94 17.42 -1.05
C GLU A 287 24.14 16.52 -2.29
N ASN A 288 23.03 16.15 -2.94
CA ASN A 288 23.02 15.42 -4.20
C ASN A 288 21.72 15.69 -4.98
N ASP A 289 21.66 15.23 -6.22
CA ASP A 289 20.52 15.47 -7.11
C ASP A 289 19.49 14.32 -7.10
N CYS A 290 19.61 13.32 -6.23
CA CYS A 290 18.65 12.22 -6.13
C CYS A 290 17.29 12.74 -5.71
N LEU A 291 16.37 12.85 -6.67
CA LEU A 291 15.04 13.39 -6.49
C LEU A 291 14.06 12.27 -6.15
N ALA A 292 13.33 12.42 -5.05
CA ALA A 292 12.32 11.48 -4.60
C ALA A 292 11.05 12.18 -4.13
N GLN A 293 9.92 11.47 -4.23
CA GLN A 293 8.60 11.96 -3.82
C GLN A 293 7.83 10.84 -3.11
N VAL A 294 7.44 11.06 -1.86
CA VAL A 294 6.62 10.12 -1.10
C VAL A 294 5.16 10.46 -1.34
N VAL A 295 4.41 9.48 -1.83
CA VAL A 295 2.98 9.60 -2.12
C VAL A 295 2.21 8.65 -1.25
N THR A 296 1.19 9.17 -0.58
CA THR A 296 0.24 8.38 0.19
C THR A 296 -1.10 8.34 -0.53
N SER A 297 -1.82 7.24 -0.43
CA SER A 297 -3.21 7.12 -0.88
C SER A 297 -4.07 6.47 0.20
N GLY A 298 -5.38 6.58 0.06
CA GLY A 298 -6.30 5.97 1.01
C GLY A 298 -7.76 6.06 0.57
N PRO A 299 -8.66 5.33 1.26
CA PRO A 299 -10.09 5.32 0.92
C PRO A 299 -10.79 6.65 1.22
N VAL A 300 -10.14 7.53 1.94
CA VAL A 300 -10.67 8.83 2.38
C VAL A 300 -10.12 10.02 1.60
N THR A 301 -9.21 9.77 0.66
CA THR A 301 -8.70 10.79 -0.25
C THR A 301 -9.61 10.93 -1.46
N PRO A 302 -9.74 12.14 -2.05
CA PRO A 302 -10.62 12.38 -3.20
C PRO A 302 -10.26 11.52 -4.42
N TYR A 303 -8.99 11.20 -4.57
CA TYR A 303 -8.44 10.49 -5.72
C TYR A 303 -7.65 9.25 -5.27
N PRO A 304 -7.52 8.20 -6.12
CA PRO A 304 -6.61 7.08 -5.89
C PRO A 304 -5.20 7.45 -6.39
N GLU A 305 -4.48 8.26 -5.60
CA GLU A 305 -3.28 8.98 -6.01
C GLU A 305 -2.20 8.04 -6.59
N ILE A 306 -1.83 6.99 -5.84
CA ILE A 306 -0.79 6.04 -6.28
C ILE A 306 -1.22 5.30 -7.55
N MET A 307 -2.50 4.89 -7.64
CA MET A 307 -3.03 4.24 -8.84
C MET A 307 -2.94 5.16 -10.07
N GLN A 308 -3.31 6.43 -9.93
CA GLN A 308 -3.22 7.39 -11.03
C GLN A 308 -1.77 7.64 -11.43
N GLY A 309 -0.85 7.67 -10.45
CA GLY A 309 0.58 7.69 -10.70
C GLY A 309 1.05 6.47 -11.50
N PHE A 310 0.62 5.27 -11.11
CA PHE A 310 0.94 4.04 -11.85
C PHE A 310 0.42 4.10 -13.29
N VAL A 311 -0.84 4.48 -13.50
CA VAL A 311 -1.39 4.65 -14.86
C VAL A 311 -0.57 5.68 -15.66
N ARG A 312 -0.16 6.79 -15.04
CA ARG A 312 0.64 7.83 -15.69
C ARG A 312 2.04 7.33 -16.09
N ILE A 313 2.69 6.53 -15.23
CA ILE A 313 3.98 5.89 -15.52
C ILE A 313 3.82 4.88 -16.66
N ILE A 314 2.84 3.96 -16.53
CA ILE A 314 2.57 2.92 -17.54
C ILE A 314 2.35 3.56 -18.91
N MET A 315 1.44 4.51 -19.02
CA MET A 315 1.13 5.17 -20.31
C MET A 315 2.27 6.06 -20.82
N GLY A 316 3.25 6.39 -19.97
CA GLY A 316 4.44 7.14 -20.32
C GLY A 316 5.61 6.28 -20.79
N ALA A 317 5.57 4.97 -20.56
CA ALA A 317 6.64 4.04 -20.92
C ALA A 317 6.87 3.98 -22.41
N ARG A 318 8.14 4.00 -22.81
CA ARG A 318 8.56 4.01 -24.22
C ARG A 318 9.47 2.86 -24.61
N LYS A 319 10.31 2.38 -23.69
CA LYS A 319 11.27 1.29 -23.91
C LYS A 319 10.84 0.05 -23.16
N TYR A 320 10.65 0.18 -21.86
CA TYR A 320 10.28 -0.95 -20.99
C TYR A 320 9.54 -0.50 -19.75
N LEU A 321 8.76 -1.43 -19.20
CA LEU A 321 8.12 -1.35 -17.88
C LEU A 321 8.25 -2.70 -17.18
N TYR A 322 8.91 -2.72 -16.01
CA TYR A 322 9.12 -3.92 -15.20
C TYR A 322 8.40 -3.78 -13.86
N LEU A 323 7.66 -4.82 -13.48
CA LEU A 323 6.77 -4.85 -12.32
C LEU A 323 6.98 -6.10 -11.48
N GLU A 324 7.05 -5.94 -10.16
CA GLU A 324 6.92 -7.01 -9.18
C GLU A 324 5.69 -6.75 -8.30
N THR A 325 4.86 -7.77 -8.13
CA THR A 325 3.71 -7.69 -7.23
C THR A 325 3.32 -9.07 -6.71
N PRO A 326 2.99 -9.20 -5.41
CA PRO A 326 2.50 -10.48 -4.88
C PRO A 326 1.11 -10.84 -5.42
N TYR A 327 0.29 -9.84 -5.72
CA TYR A 327 -1.09 -10.01 -6.17
C TYR A 327 -1.31 -9.20 -7.45
N PHE A 328 -1.66 -9.90 -8.53
CA PHE A 328 -1.97 -9.28 -9.81
C PHE A 328 -3.47 -9.30 -10.03
N LEU A 329 -4.15 -8.33 -9.43
CA LEU A 329 -5.59 -8.11 -9.51
C LEU A 329 -5.88 -6.66 -9.94
N PRO A 330 -5.30 -6.21 -11.07
CA PRO A 330 -5.42 -4.82 -11.49
C PRO A 330 -6.88 -4.45 -11.76
N ASN A 331 -7.23 -3.21 -11.45
CA ASN A 331 -8.50 -2.67 -11.91
C ASN A 331 -8.45 -2.42 -13.43
N GLU A 332 -9.61 -2.12 -14.01
CA GLU A 332 -9.74 -1.94 -15.46
C GLU A 332 -8.78 -0.90 -16.03
N SER A 333 -8.57 0.23 -15.34
CA SER A 333 -7.69 1.30 -15.81
C SER A 333 -6.23 0.88 -15.90
N VAL A 334 -5.73 0.17 -14.89
CA VAL A 334 -4.34 -0.31 -14.86
C VAL A 334 -4.14 -1.45 -15.85
N LEU A 335 -5.07 -2.41 -15.92
CA LEU A 335 -5.00 -3.51 -16.87
C LEU A 335 -5.05 -2.99 -18.32
N PHE A 336 -5.95 -2.06 -18.61
CA PHE A 336 -6.05 -1.42 -19.92
C PHE A 336 -4.75 -0.72 -20.29
N ALA A 337 -4.15 0.06 -19.39
CA ALA A 337 -2.90 0.75 -19.63
C ALA A 337 -1.75 -0.23 -19.92
N LEU A 338 -1.59 -1.30 -19.14
CA LEU A 338 -0.57 -2.34 -19.34
C LEU A 338 -0.71 -3.02 -20.72
N LYS A 339 -1.93 -3.42 -21.07
CA LYS A 339 -2.22 -4.04 -22.38
C LYS A 339 -1.93 -3.08 -23.53
N THR A 340 -2.33 -1.83 -23.39
CA THR A 340 -2.14 -0.81 -24.43
C THR A 340 -0.67 -0.61 -24.77
N ILE A 341 0.20 -0.45 -23.78
CA ILE A 341 1.62 -0.23 -24.03
C ILE A 341 2.34 -1.50 -24.52
N ALA A 342 1.92 -2.69 -24.04
CA ALA A 342 2.45 -3.95 -24.55
C ALA A 342 2.11 -4.16 -26.04
N LEU A 343 0.85 -3.91 -26.42
CA LEU A 343 0.41 -3.93 -27.83
C LEU A 343 1.11 -2.85 -28.69
N ALA A 344 1.54 -1.74 -28.09
CA ALA A 344 2.32 -0.70 -28.76
C ALA A 344 3.82 -1.06 -28.90
N GLY A 345 4.26 -2.23 -28.42
CA GLY A 345 5.63 -2.74 -28.57
C GLY A 345 6.59 -2.38 -27.44
N VAL A 346 6.10 -1.84 -26.31
CA VAL A 346 6.91 -1.62 -25.11
C VAL A 346 7.19 -2.98 -24.44
N ASP A 347 8.43 -3.21 -23.96
CA ASP A 347 8.80 -4.43 -23.22
C ASP A 347 8.21 -4.40 -21.82
N VAL A 348 6.99 -4.93 -21.65
CA VAL A 348 6.30 -5.00 -20.36
C VAL A 348 6.55 -6.37 -19.73
N ARG A 349 7.16 -6.38 -18.53
CA ARG A 349 7.42 -7.61 -17.79
C ARG A 349 6.82 -7.53 -16.39
N VAL A 350 6.18 -8.63 -15.98
CA VAL A 350 5.55 -8.76 -14.66
C VAL A 350 6.05 -10.04 -14.00
N ILE A 351 6.56 -9.92 -12.76
CA ILE A 351 6.87 -11.07 -11.93
C ILE A 351 5.83 -11.15 -10.80
N CYS A 352 5.22 -12.33 -10.67
CA CYS A 352 4.33 -12.68 -9.56
C CYS A 352 4.85 -13.94 -8.86
N PRO A 353 4.48 -14.21 -7.61
CA PRO A 353 4.86 -15.47 -6.97
C PRO A 353 4.17 -16.65 -7.64
N ARG A 354 4.87 -17.79 -7.75
CA ARG A 354 4.28 -19.05 -8.20
C ARG A 354 3.28 -19.58 -7.17
N TYR A 355 3.60 -19.43 -5.89
CA TYR A 355 2.77 -19.85 -4.75
C TYR A 355 2.29 -18.61 -4.02
N SER A 356 0.98 -18.53 -3.79
CA SER A 356 0.37 -17.41 -3.05
C SER A 356 0.00 -17.87 -1.64
N ASP A 357 0.11 -16.98 -0.68
CA ASP A 357 -0.39 -17.16 0.69
C ASP A 357 -1.93 -17.11 0.77
N ALA A 358 -2.61 -16.67 -0.31
CA ALA A 358 -4.05 -16.55 -0.41
C ALA A 358 -4.59 -17.27 -1.67
N LYS A 359 -5.14 -18.48 -1.52
CA LYS A 359 -5.61 -19.33 -2.64
C LYS A 359 -6.67 -18.67 -3.53
N PHE A 360 -7.62 -17.92 -2.95
CA PHE A 360 -8.65 -17.23 -3.73
C PHE A 360 -8.04 -16.13 -4.61
N VAL A 361 -7.10 -15.36 -4.06
CA VAL A 361 -6.34 -14.34 -4.78
C VAL A 361 -5.53 -14.96 -5.92
N GLU A 362 -4.92 -16.12 -5.68
CA GLU A 362 -4.17 -16.86 -6.70
C GLU A 362 -5.06 -17.23 -7.90
N TRP A 363 -6.25 -17.79 -7.66
CA TRP A 363 -7.17 -18.17 -8.74
C TRP A 363 -7.65 -16.96 -9.53
N ALA A 364 -8.01 -15.87 -8.87
CA ALA A 364 -8.40 -14.65 -9.55
C ALA A 364 -7.24 -14.06 -10.38
N SER A 365 -6.03 -14.02 -9.82
CA SER A 365 -4.82 -13.53 -10.51
C SER A 365 -4.53 -14.30 -11.80
N ARG A 366 -4.73 -15.62 -11.83
CA ARG A 366 -4.51 -16.44 -13.05
C ARG A 366 -5.30 -15.95 -14.26
N SER A 367 -6.57 -15.54 -14.05
CA SER A 367 -7.39 -15.00 -15.12
C SER A 367 -6.85 -13.67 -15.66
N TYR A 368 -6.40 -12.77 -14.78
CA TYR A 368 -5.80 -11.49 -15.18
C TYR A 368 -4.45 -11.66 -15.85
N LEU A 369 -3.60 -12.57 -15.34
CA LEU A 369 -2.27 -12.85 -15.93
C LEU A 369 -2.37 -13.39 -17.35
N ARG A 370 -3.36 -14.29 -17.61
CA ARG A 370 -3.61 -14.76 -18.98
C ARG A 370 -4.04 -13.64 -19.91
N GLU A 371 -5.00 -12.83 -19.49
CA GLU A 371 -5.48 -11.70 -20.28
C GLU A 371 -4.35 -10.69 -20.59
N ALA A 372 -3.46 -10.44 -19.62
CA ALA A 372 -2.31 -9.57 -19.83
C ALA A 372 -1.29 -10.21 -20.80
N ALA A 373 -1.02 -11.51 -20.65
CA ALA A 373 -0.11 -12.25 -21.53
C ALA A 373 -0.62 -12.32 -22.97
N GLU A 374 -1.92 -12.52 -23.19
CA GLU A 374 -2.57 -12.48 -24.51
C GLU A 374 -2.37 -11.13 -25.22
N ALA A 375 -2.20 -10.05 -24.45
CA ALA A 375 -1.90 -8.71 -25.00
C ALA A 375 -0.39 -8.43 -25.16
N GLY A 376 0.48 -9.41 -24.88
CA GLY A 376 1.92 -9.28 -25.06
C GLY A 376 2.71 -8.90 -23.81
N VAL A 377 2.08 -8.83 -22.64
CA VAL A 377 2.78 -8.68 -21.36
C VAL A 377 3.54 -9.96 -21.06
N LYS A 378 4.85 -9.88 -20.83
CA LYS A 378 5.69 -11.04 -20.46
C LYS A 378 5.54 -11.31 -18.97
N VAL A 379 4.80 -12.35 -18.63
CA VAL A 379 4.54 -12.75 -17.25
C VAL A 379 5.47 -13.88 -16.85
N SER A 380 6.11 -13.76 -15.69
CA SER A 380 6.95 -14.79 -15.09
C SER A 380 6.52 -15.09 -13.65
N LEU A 381 6.66 -16.36 -13.24
CA LEU A 381 6.27 -16.84 -11.93
C LEU A 381 7.53 -17.14 -11.10
N TYR A 382 7.75 -16.40 -10.03
CA TYR A 382 8.89 -16.55 -9.12
C TYR A 382 8.82 -17.86 -8.35
N GLU A 383 9.88 -18.66 -8.39
CA GLU A 383 9.93 -20.02 -7.83
C GLU A 383 10.79 -20.16 -6.57
N ALA A 384 11.76 -19.26 -6.37
CA ALA A 384 12.69 -19.38 -5.26
C ALA A 384 12.08 -19.10 -3.87
N GLY A 385 10.81 -18.69 -3.83
CA GLY A 385 10.09 -18.43 -2.60
C GLY A 385 8.80 -17.67 -2.83
N PHE A 386 8.32 -16.95 -1.81
CA PHE A 386 7.18 -16.06 -1.93
C PHE A 386 7.64 -14.64 -2.25
N LEU A 387 7.44 -14.22 -3.50
CA LEU A 387 7.72 -12.84 -3.91
C LEU A 387 6.61 -11.93 -3.41
N HIS A 388 6.96 -11.08 -2.44
CA HIS A 388 6.03 -10.10 -1.87
C HIS A 388 6.44 -8.64 -2.16
N SER A 389 7.42 -8.43 -3.05
CA SER A 389 7.89 -7.11 -3.48
C SER A 389 6.83 -6.34 -4.26
N LYS A 390 6.80 -5.03 -4.11
CA LYS A 390 5.97 -4.08 -4.85
C LYS A 390 6.89 -3.05 -5.46
N LEU A 391 7.42 -3.39 -6.62
CA LEU A 391 8.42 -2.61 -7.34
C LEU A 391 7.96 -2.34 -8.77
N MET A 392 8.18 -1.12 -9.24
CA MET A 392 7.99 -0.74 -10.65
C MET A 392 9.18 0.08 -11.12
N VAL A 393 9.71 -0.25 -12.29
CA VAL A 393 10.79 0.50 -12.95
C VAL A 393 10.42 0.78 -14.40
N CYS A 394 10.64 2.00 -14.85
CA CYS A 394 10.28 2.46 -16.20
C CYS A 394 11.44 3.22 -16.85
N ASP A 395 11.89 2.75 -18.00
CA ASP A 395 12.77 3.44 -18.97
C ASP A 395 14.11 3.97 -18.39
N ASP A 396 14.62 3.42 -17.29
CA ASP A 396 15.76 3.92 -16.50
C ASP A 396 15.56 5.34 -15.91
N LEU A 397 14.32 5.85 -15.90
CA LEU A 397 13.98 7.22 -15.52
C LEU A 397 13.18 7.31 -14.22
N ILE A 398 12.35 6.32 -13.96
CA ILE A 398 11.44 6.31 -12.81
C ILE A 398 11.51 4.93 -12.16
N ALA A 399 11.62 4.94 -10.84
CA ALA A 399 11.43 3.73 -10.04
C ALA A 399 10.51 4.03 -8.86
N THR A 400 9.72 3.06 -8.44
CA THR A 400 8.91 3.18 -7.23
C THR A 400 8.87 1.87 -6.46
N CYS A 401 8.87 2.01 -5.15
CA CYS A 401 8.68 0.92 -4.20
C CYS A 401 7.85 1.42 -3.01
N GLY A 402 7.11 0.52 -2.38
CA GLY A 402 6.29 0.87 -1.22
C GLY A 402 5.42 -0.26 -0.75
N SER A 403 4.27 0.08 -0.20
CA SER A 403 3.32 -0.89 0.35
C SER A 403 2.25 -1.33 -0.66
N THR A 404 2.07 -0.63 -1.77
CA THR A 404 0.94 -0.77 -2.69
C THR A 404 1.09 -1.98 -3.61
N ASN A 405 0.22 -2.97 -3.45
CA ASN A 405 0.06 -4.06 -4.41
C ASN A 405 -0.66 -3.60 -5.68
N LEU A 406 -0.56 -4.39 -6.75
CA LEU A 406 -1.32 -4.17 -7.97
C LEU A 406 -2.70 -4.83 -7.88
N ASP A 407 -3.50 -4.43 -6.87
CA ASP A 407 -4.82 -4.99 -6.60
C ASP A 407 -5.87 -3.92 -6.26
N PHE A 408 -7.15 -4.31 -6.33
CA PHE A 408 -8.27 -3.41 -6.02
C PHE A 408 -8.21 -2.86 -4.61
N ARG A 409 -7.79 -3.70 -3.65
CA ARG A 409 -7.79 -3.33 -2.24
C ARG A 409 -6.77 -2.25 -1.95
N SER A 410 -5.57 -2.36 -2.51
CA SER A 410 -4.52 -1.34 -2.38
C SER A 410 -4.92 -0.02 -3.05
N PHE A 411 -5.65 -0.07 -4.16
CA PHE A 411 -6.05 1.15 -4.87
C PHE A 411 -7.28 1.85 -4.29
N GLU A 412 -8.21 1.11 -3.64
CA GLU A 412 -9.50 1.66 -3.25
C GLU A 412 -9.75 1.64 -1.73
N ASN A 413 -9.21 0.68 -1.00
CA ASN A 413 -9.60 0.38 0.37
C ASN A 413 -8.51 0.57 1.41
N ASN A 414 -7.24 0.41 1.04
CA ASN A 414 -6.14 0.51 1.97
C ASN A 414 -5.55 1.93 2.02
N PHE A 415 -5.01 2.29 3.18
CA PHE A 415 -4.05 3.38 3.28
C PHE A 415 -2.69 2.83 2.87
N GLU A 416 -2.12 3.38 1.82
CA GLU A 416 -0.86 2.94 1.20
C GLU A 416 0.15 4.09 1.17
N ALA A 417 1.43 3.74 1.00
CA ALA A 417 2.51 4.70 0.78
C ALA A 417 3.55 4.12 -0.17
N ASN A 418 3.93 4.90 -1.16
CA ASN A 418 5.02 4.60 -2.08
C ASN A 418 6.00 5.77 -2.14
N ILE A 419 7.28 5.46 -2.38
CA ILE A 419 8.27 6.45 -2.76
C ILE A 419 8.56 6.31 -4.27
N PHE A 420 8.57 7.43 -4.96
CA PHE A 420 8.88 7.54 -6.38
C PHE A 420 10.21 8.25 -6.53
N PHE A 421 11.13 7.65 -7.26
CA PHE A 421 12.43 8.19 -7.58
C PHE A 421 12.47 8.64 -9.03
N TYR A 422 12.99 9.83 -9.25
CA TYR A 422 13.24 10.44 -10.55
C TYR A 422 14.75 10.54 -10.78
N ASP A 423 15.42 9.40 -10.56
CA ASP A 423 16.87 9.26 -10.52
C ASP A 423 17.30 8.01 -11.28
N GLU A 424 18.19 8.18 -12.26
CA GLU A 424 18.64 7.09 -13.13
C GLU A 424 19.43 6.03 -12.34
N ALA A 425 20.26 6.42 -11.39
CA ALA A 425 21.07 5.47 -10.63
C ALA A 425 20.18 4.56 -9.77
N ILE A 426 19.17 5.10 -9.13
CA ILE A 426 18.17 4.32 -8.35
C ILE A 426 17.36 3.44 -9.29
N ALA A 427 16.89 3.97 -10.43
CA ALA A 427 16.14 3.19 -11.41
C ALA A 427 16.96 1.99 -11.94
N LEU A 428 18.23 2.19 -12.25
CA LEU A 428 19.13 1.12 -12.68
C LEU A 428 19.37 0.08 -11.57
N ARG A 429 19.54 0.49 -10.31
CA ARG A 429 19.68 -0.45 -9.18
C ARG A 429 18.41 -1.29 -8.99
N MET A 430 17.23 -0.70 -9.08
CA MET A 430 15.96 -1.42 -8.97
C MET A 430 15.72 -2.34 -10.19
N LYS A 431 16.12 -1.92 -11.39
CA LYS A 431 16.12 -2.76 -12.59
C LYS A 431 17.00 -4.00 -12.43
N GLN A 432 18.20 -3.83 -11.85
CA GLN A 432 19.10 -4.95 -11.58
C GLN A 432 18.50 -5.94 -10.57
N LEU A 433 17.73 -5.48 -9.58
CA LEU A 433 16.99 -6.36 -8.67
C LEU A 433 15.95 -7.16 -9.43
N PHE A 434 15.13 -6.50 -10.23
CA PHE A 434 14.16 -7.17 -11.10
C PHE A 434 14.82 -8.23 -12.01
N GLN A 435 15.99 -7.91 -12.58
CA GLN A 435 16.74 -8.85 -13.42
C GLN A 435 17.24 -10.07 -12.65
N LYS A 436 17.66 -9.92 -11.39
CA LYS A 436 18.01 -11.06 -10.53
C LYS A 436 16.80 -11.92 -10.18
N ASP A 437 15.66 -11.28 -9.92
CA ASP A 437 14.43 -11.99 -9.55
C ASP A 437 13.83 -12.73 -10.75
N ILE A 438 13.93 -12.19 -11.96
CA ILE A 438 13.43 -12.88 -13.17
C ILE A 438 14.28 -14.10 -13.55
N GLU A 439 15.58 -14.13 -13.19
CA GLU A 439 16.43 -15.32 -13.35
C GLU A 439 15.97 -16.50 -12.49
N GLN A 440 15.21 -16.21 -11.41
CA GLN A 440 14.63 -17.20 -10.51
C GLN A 440 13.14 -17.44 -10.78
N ALA A 441 12.64 -16.96 -11.90
CA ALA A 441 11.25 -17.05 -12.30
C ALA A 441 11.10 -17.83 -13.61
N VAL A 442 9.99 -18.54 -13.74
CA VAL A 442 9.64 -19.31 -14.95
C VAL A 442 8.58 -18.56 -15.74
N PRO A 443 8.73 -18.40 -17.06
CA PRO A 443 7.70 -17.83 -17.90
C PRO A 443 6.33 -18.51 -17.71
N LEU A 444 5.25 -17.75 -17.70
CA LEU A 444 3.90 -18.27 -17.53
C LEU A 444 3.56 -19.32 -18.61
N GLU A 445 4.09 -19.18 -19.81
CA GLU A 445 3.90 -20.10 -20.94
C GLU A 445 4.51 -21.48 -20.68
N GLU A 446 5.57 -21.56 -19.89
CA GLU A 446 6.25 -22.78 -19.49
C GLU A 446 5.63 -23.44 -18.26
N ALA A 447 4.64 -22.82 -17.63
CA ALA A 447 3.87 -23.34 -16.50
C ALA A 447 2.50 -23.90 -16.97
N PRO A 448 2.45 -25.09 -17.59
CA PRO A 448 1.27 -25.61 -18.28
C PRO A 448 0.06 -25.80 -17.35
N GLU A 449 0.29 -26.06 -16.06
CA GLU A 449 -0.76 -26.15 -15.05
C GLU A 449 -1.52 -24.82 -14.85
N ARG A 450 -0.93 -23.70 -15.28
CA ARG A 450 -1.51 -22.35 -15.16
C ARG A 450 -2.11 -21.82 -16.45
N MET A 451 -1.64 -22.30 -17.61
CA MET A 451 -2.14 -21.90 -18.93
C MET A 451 -3.24 -22.82 -19.46
N ARG A 452 -3.13 -24.13 -19.24
CA ARG A 452 -4.02 -25.16 -19.79
C ARG A 452 -5.00 -25.67 -18.73
N SER A 453 -5.82 -24.81 -18.19
CA SER A 453 -6.88 -25.21 -17.28
C SER A 453 -8.11 -25.71 -18.06
N GLY A 454 -8.73 -26.81 -17.63
CA GLY A 454 -10.00 -27.30 -18.18
C GLY A 454 -11.15 -26.30 -17.94
N PHE A 455 -12.27 -26.50 -18.62
CA PHE A 455 -13.45 -25.62 -18.56
C PHE A 455 -13.87 -25.25 -17.13
N PHE A 456 -13.97 -26.21 -16.22
CA PHE A 456 -14.39 -25.96 -14.85
C PHE A 456 -13.40 -25.12 -14.05
N VAL A 457 -12.09 -25.29 -14.28
CA VAL A 457 -11.07 -24.46 -13.63
C VAL A 457 -11.14 -23.03 -14.13
N ARG A 458 -11.28 -22.82 -15.45
CA ARG A 458 -11.46 -21.49 -16.02
C ARG A 458 -12.74 -20.80 -15.55
N LEU A 459 -13.83 -21.57 -15.42
CA LEU A 459 -15.09 -21.05 -14.85
C LEU A 459 -14.87 -20.60 -13.42
N TRP A 460 -14.17 -21.39 -12.60
CA TRP A 460 -13.89 -21.05 -11.22
C TRP A 460 -12.98 -19.80 -11.09
N GLU A 461 -11.93 -19.73 -11.90
CA GLU A 461 -11.06 -18.55 -11.98
C GLU A 461 -11.84 -17.29 -12.40
N SER A 462 -12.80 -17.43 -13.30
CA SER A 462 -13.68 -16.32 -13.72
C SER A 462 -14.65 -15.91 -12.60
N VAL A 463 -15.18 -16.86 -11.84
CA VAL A 463 -16.02 -16.58 -10.66
C VAL A 463 -15.20 -15.88 -9.57
N THR A 464 -14.00 -16.36 -9.27
CA THR A 464 -13.13 -15.70 -8.28
C THR A 464 -12.70 -14.32 -8.74
N ARG A 465 -12.46 -14.12 -10.04
CA ARG A 465 -12.20 -12.79 -10.62
C ARG A 465 -13.35 -11.81 -10.38
N MET A 466 -14.61 -12.24 -10.45
CA MET A 466 -15.76 -11.37 -10.14
C MET A 466 -15.73 -10.89 -8.69
N LEU A 467 -15.11 -11.63 -7.78
CA LEU A 467 -14.97 -11.30 -6.37
C LEU A 467 -13.71 -10.45 -6.08
N SER A 468 -12.87 -10.16 -7.08
CA SER A 468 -11.62 -9.39 -6.91
C SER A 468 -11.79 -8.05 -6.17
N PRO A 469 -12.90 -7.31 -6.30
CA PRO A 469 -13.10 -6.08 -5.53
C PRO A 469 -13.29 -6.29 -4.02
N LEU A 470 -13.45 -7.54 -3.57
CA LEU A 470 -13.62 -7.91 -2.15
C LEU A 470 -12.31 -8.38 -1.48
N PHE A 471 -11.27 -8.69 -2.28
CA PHE A 471 -9.98 -9.23 -1.82
C PHE A 471 -8.95 -8.15 -1.54
#